data_d96328812333d651b060433bb1ea0035
#
_entry.id   d96328812333d651b060433bb1ea0035
#
_cell.length_a   1.000
_cell.length_b   1.000
_cell.length_c   1.000
_cell.angle_alpha   90.00
_cell.angle_beta   90.00
_cell.angle_gamma   90.00
#
_symmetry.space_group_name_H-M   'P 1'
#
loop_
_entity.id
_entity.type
_entity.pdbx_description
1 polymer ?
#
loop_
_entity_poly.entity_id
_entity_poly.type
_entity_poly.pdbx_seq_one_letter_code
_entity_poly.pdbx_strand_id
1 'polypeptide(L)'
;MKKKSKGFMLVELIVTSTIIVAAMVTLYASFNRIYSLYKTKNNYYSIDGVYATKAMTKNLIVNNNINDFIRTTMEINKYSYIIQNNSCTKLEDEICNGIQSFYNVQNMIFIEYDKNALEDLKNSITNDETFKDYINYVINYYDITASDTSFSYIILTETEENEKDYYSNLRIR
;
A
#
# COMPACT_ATOMS: atom_id res chain seq x y z
N MET A 1 -58.67 27.82 -26.64
CA MET A 1 -57.72 26.68 -26.57
C MET A 1 -56.29 27.17 -26.75
N LYS A 2 -55.47 27.15 -25.70
CA LYS A 2 -54.03 27.54 -25.83
C LYS A 2 -53.28 26.44 -26.54
N LYS A 3 -52.73 26.70 -27.71
CA LYS A 3 -51.76 25.82 -28.37
C LYS A 3 -50.49 25.81 -27.49
N LYS A 4 -50.29 24.79 -26.68
CA LYS A 4 -48.98 24.52 -26.06
C LYS A 4 -47.95 24.30 -27.16
N SER A 5 -46.94 25.12 -27.18
CA SER A 5 -45.92 25.11 -28.22
C SER A 5 -45.16 23.78 -28.18
N LYS A 6 -45.28 22.99 -29.24
CA LYS A 6 -44.52 21.73 -29.44
C LYS A 6 -43.00 21.95 -29.35
N GLY A 7 -42.51 23.19 -29.53
CA GLY A 7 -41.10 23.54 -29.41
C GLY A 7 -40.56 23.56 -27.95
N PHE A 8 -41.40 23.87 -26.98
CA PHE A 8 -40.97 23.85 -25.58
C PHE A 8 -40.73 22.43 -25.08
N MET A 9 -41.55 21.46 -25.49
CA MET A 9 -41.36 20.05 -25.19
C MET A 9 -40.08 19.46 -25.77
N LEU A 10 -39.62 19.91 -26.93
CA LEU A 10 -38.40 19.44 -27.57
C LEU A 10 -37.14 19.93 -26.84
N VAL A 11 -37.14 21.19 -26.43
CA VAL A 11 -36.03 21.76 -25.66
C VAL A 11 -35.90 21.07 -24.28
N GLU A 12 -37.02 20.83 -23.61
CA GLU A 12 -37.05 20.15 -22.32
C GLU A 12 -36.52 18.70 -22.43
N LEU A 13 -36.87 17.99 -23.51
CA LEU A 13 -36.37 16.64 -23.78
C LEU A 13 -34.87 16.62 -24.08
N ILE A 14 -34.33 17.61 -24.80
CA ILE A 14 -32.90 17.73 -25.08
C ILE A 14 -32.13 18.03 -23.80
N VAL A 15 -32.61 18.98 -22.98
CA VAL A 15 -31.95 19.33 -21.72
C VAL A 15 -31.93 18.16 -20.75
N THR A 16 -33.06 17.47 -20.57
CA THR A 16 -33.12 16.29 -19.69
C THR A 16 -32.25 15.14 -20.19
N SER A 17 -32.19 14.89 -21.50
CA SER A 17 -31.33 13.84 -22.06
C SER A 17 -29.84 14.17 -21.88
N THR A 18 -29.45 15.43 -22.05
CA THR A 18 -28.03 15.85 -21.84
C THR A 18 -27.61 15.71 -20.37
N ILE A 19 -28.49 16.04 -19.42
CA ILE A 19 -28.22 15.86 -17.99
C ILE A 19 -28.07 14.37 -17.66
N ILE A 20 -28.95 13.52 -18.17
CA ILE A 20 -28.88 12.07 -17.97
C ILE A 20 -27.58 11.50 -18.54
N VAL A 21 -27.20 11.87 -19.74
CA VAL A 21 -25.94 11.44 -20.36
C VAL A 21 -24.73 11.90 -19.56
N ALA A 22 -24.70 13.16 -19.11
CA ALA A 22 -23.63 13.68 -18.26
C ALA A 22 -23.53 12.91 -16.94
N ALA A 23 -24.66 12.61 -16.30
CA ALA A 23 -24.69 11.80 -15.09
C ALA A 23 -24.16 10.36 -15.34
N MET A 24 -24.54 9.73 -16.43
CA MET A 24 -24.05 8.39 -16.78
C MET A 24 -22.54 8.37 -17.05
N VAL A 25 -22.00 9.37 -17.73
CA VAL A 25 -20.55 9.51 -18.00
C VAL A 25 -19.78 9.66 -16.67
N THR A 26 -20.26 10.49 -15.76
CA THR A 26 -19.60 10.70 -14.46
C THR A 26 -19.66 9.43 -13.59
N LEU A 27 -20.77 8.72 -13.57
CA LEU A 27 -20.90 7.42 -12.89
C LEU A 27 -19.95 6.38 -13.48
N TYR A 28 -19.88 6.29 -14.81
CA TYR A 28 -18.98 5.36 -15.49
C TYR A 28 -17.49 5.67 -15.20
N ALA A 29 -17.09 6.94 -15.24
CA ALA A 29 -15.74 7.36 -14.90
C ALA A 29 -15.39 7.03 -13.45
N SER A 30 -16.32 7.26 -12.52
CA SER A 30 -16.16 6.92 -11.10
C SER A 30 -16.03 5.41 -10.89
N PHE A 31 -16.88 4.63 -11.55
CA PHE A 31 -16.81 3.17 -11.50
C PHE A 31 -15.48 2.62 -12.02
N ASN A 32 -15.02 3.12 -13.18
CA ASN A 32 -13.73 2.72 -13.74
C ASN A 32 -12.56 3.06 -12.80
N ARG A 33 -12.60 4.22 -12.15
CA ARG A 33 -11.58 4.60 -11.16
C ARG A 33 -11.57 3.64 -9.96
N ILE A 34 -12.75 3.34 -9.40
CA ILE A 34 -12.88 2.40 -8.28
C ILE A 34 -12.43 0.99 -8.69
N TYR A 35 -12.83 0.54 -9.87
CA TYR A 35 -12.44 -0.77 -10.40
C TYR A 35 -10.92 -0.88 -10.63
N SER A 36 -10.30 0.17 -11.18
CA SER A 36 -8.85 0.24 -11.35
C SER A 36 -8.12 0.18 -10.00
N LEU A 37 -8.56 0.96 -9.00
CA LEU A 37 -7.99 0.92 -7.66
C LEU A 37 -8.15 -0.46 -7.00
N TYR A 38 -9.33 -1.08 -7.14
CA TYR A 38 -9.57 -2.43 -6.62
C TYR A 38 -8.67 -3.47 -7.30
N LYS A 39 -8.55 -3.43 -8.62
CA LYS A 39 -7.68 -4.32 -9.40
C LYS A 39 -6.21 -4.16 -9.00
N THR A 40 -5.73 -2.92 -8.87
CA THR A 40 -4.36 -2.63 -8.44
C THR A 40 -4.10 -3.17 -7.04
N LYS A 41 -5.02 -2.89 -6.09
CA LYS A 41 -4.93 -3.41 -4.72
C LYS A 41 -4.88 -4.94 -4.68
N ASN A 42 -5.73 -5.61 -5.47
CA ASN A 42 -5.82 -7.08 -5.48
C ASN A 42 -4.58 -7.74 -6.11
N ASN A 43 -3.86 -7.02 -6.98
CA ASN A 43 -2.62 -7.53 -7.55
C ASN A 43 -1.46 -7.59 -6.56
N TYR A 44 -1.49 -6.72 -5.53
CA TYR A 44 -0.41 -6.62 -4.53
C TYR A 44 -0.79 -7.19 -3.15
N TYR A 45 -2.06 -7.54 -2.94
CA TYR A 45 -2.54 -7.87 -1.61
C TYR A 45 -2.16 -9.28 -1.20
N SER A 46 -1.45 -9.40 -0.08
CA SER A 46 -1.14 -10.66 0.59
C SER A 46 -1.81 -10.72 1.96
N ILE A 47 -2.65 -11.71 2.17
CA ILE A 47 -3.24 -12.00 3.49
C ILE A 47 -2.14 -12.46 4.45
N ASP A 48 -1.26 -13.34 4.01
CA ASP A 48 -0.16 -13.88 4.80
C ASP A 48 0.83 -12.80 5.18
N GLY A 49 1.16 -11.90 4.25
CA GLY A 49 1.97 -10.73 4.54
C GLY A 49 1.38 -9.82 5.61
N VAL A 50 0.06 -9.62 5.62
CA VAL A 50 -0.63 -8.85 6.68
C VAL A 50 -0.53 -9.55 8.03
N TYR A 51 -0.72 -10.87 8.07
CA TYR A 51 -0.58 -11.62 9.33
C TYR A 51 0.86 -11.67 9.82
N ALA A 52 1.84 -11.86 8.95
CA ALA A 52 3.27 -11.78 9.27
C ALA A 52 3.63 -10.41 9.88
N THR A 53 3.19 -9.34 9.24
CA THR A 53 3.42 -7.97 9.72
C THR A 53 2.77 -7.73 11.08
N LYS A 54 1.55 -8.21 11.29
CA LYS A 54 0.85 -8.11 12.59
C LYS A 54 1.54 -8.93 13.67
N ALA A 55 2.01 -10.14 13.35
CA ALA A 55 2.73 -10.99 14.30
C ALA A 55 4.04 -10.32 14.74
N MET A 56 4.78 -9.76 13.79
CA MET A 56 5.99 -8.98 14.05
C MET A 56 5.71 -7.78 14.96
N THR A 57 4.73 -6.96 14.61
CA THR A 57 4.36 -5.76 15.37
C THR A 57 3.91 -6.12 16.78
N LYS A 58 3.09 -7.17 16.94
CA LYS A 58 2.65 -7.64 18.25
C LYS A 58 3.84 -8.05 19.11
N ASN A 59 4.80 -8.77 18.53
CA ASN A 59 5.99 -9.21 19.26
C ASN A 59 6.83 -8.02 19.74
N LEU A 60 7.08 -7.05 18.89
CA LEU A 60 7.81 -5.83 19.23
C LEU A 60 7.12 -5.02 20.34
N ILE A 61 5.78 -4.96 20.33
CA ILE A 61 5.01 -4.23 21.35
C ILE A 61 5.03 -4.99 22.68
N VAL A 62 4.81 -6.30 22.65
CA VAL A 62 4.74 -7.13 23.90
C VAL A 62 6.08 -7.16 24.63
N ASN A 63 7.17 -7.18 23.90
CA ASN A 63 8.51 -7.23 24.49
C ASN A 63 9.05 -5.85 24.89
N ASN A 64 8.26 -4.77 24.77
CA ASN A 64 8.65 -3.37 25.06
C ASN A 64 9.91 -2.89 24.33
N ASN A 65 10.31 -3.58 23.27
CA ASN A 65 11.58 -3.36 22.55
C ASN A 65 11.42 -2.50 21.30
N ILE A 66 10.21 -1.97 21.03
CA ILE A 66 9.97 -1.23 19.78
C ILE A 66 10.89 -0.01 19.65
N ASN A 67 11.08 0.74 20.72
CA ASN A 67 11.93 1.93 20.71
C ASN A 67 13.42 1.57 20.55
N ASP A 68 13.89 0.53 21.24
CA ASP A 68 15.26 0.04 21.11
C ASP A 68 15.49 -0.59 19.74
N PHE A 69 14.51 -1.34 19.22
CA PHE A 69 14.55 -1.88 17.88
C PHE A 69 14.63 -0.78 16.83
N ILE A 70 13.79 0.26 16.93
CA ILE A 70 13.82 1.41 16.03
C ILE A 70 15.21 2.08 16.11
N ARG A 71 15.69 2.38 17.31
CA ARG A 71 16.97 3.04 17.51
C ARG A 71 18.14 2.25 16.94
N THR A 72 18.21 0.95 17.20
CA THR A 72 19.32 0.09 16.72
C THR A 72 19.23 -0.23 15.23
N THR A 73 18.02 -0.23 14.68
CA THR A 73 17.77 -0.63 13.29
C THR A 73 17.88 0.55 12.33
N MET A 74 17.52 1.77 12.79
CA MET A 74 17.39 2.98 11.96
C MET A 74 18.48 4.02 12.18
N GLU A 75 19.55 3.70 12.95
CA GLU A 75 20.60 4.68 13.31
C GLU A 75 21.37 5.25 12.11
N ILE A 76 21.42 4.55 10.97
CA ILE A 76 22.25 4.93 9.82
C ILE A 76 21.40 5.17 8.57
N ASN A 77 20.33 4.42 8.38
CA ASN A 77 19.49 4.47 7.19
C ASN A 77 18.03 4.67 7.58
N LYS A 78 17.29 5.40 6.74
CA LYS A 78 15.85 5.62 6.90
C LYS A 78 15.00 4.35 6.69
N TYR A 79 15.61 3.24 6.30
CA TYR A 79 14.99 1.93 6.18
C TYR A 79 15.96 0.82 6.56
N SER A 80 15.43 -0.32 6.96
CA SER A 80 16.23 -1.51 7.28
C SER A 80 15.46 -2.79 6.96
N TYR A 81 16.16 -3.74 6.36
CA TYR A 81 15.65 -5.09 6.19
C TYR A 81 15.64 -5.82 7.53
N ILE A 82 14.50 -6.38 7.89
CA ILE A 82 14.33 -7.26 9.06
C ILE A 82 14.49 -8.71 8.60
N ILE A 83 13.88 -9.03 7.46
CA ILE A 83 14.03 -10.28 6.73
C ILE A 83 14.46 -9.89 5.31
N GLN A 84 15.47 -10.53 4.78
CA GLN A 84 15.96 -10.30 3.44
C GLN A 84 16.27 -11.64 2.78
N ASN A 85 15.66 -11.90 1.62
CA ASN A 85 15.81 -13.15 0.86
C ASN A 85 15.63 -14.39 1.76
N ASN A 86 14.52 -14.45 2.48
CA ASN A 86 14.21 -15.50 3.46
C ASN A 86 15.20 -15.65 4.62
N SER A 87 16.09 -14.69 4.83
CA SER A 87 17.07 -14.73 5.90
C SER A 87 16.83 -13.62 6.90
N CYS A 88 16.91 -13.94 8.17
CA CYS A 88 16.77 -12.97 9.26
C CYS A 88 18.03 -12.14 9.39
N THR A 89 17.87 -10.82 9.40
CA THR A 89 18.99 -9.89 9.50
C THR A 89 19.06 -9.19 10.86
N LYS A 90 17.92 -8.94 11.49
CA LYS A 90 17.79 -8.10 12.68
C LYS A 90 16.87 -8.65 13.78
N LEU A 91 16.24 -9.80 13.56
CA LEU A 91 15.37 -10.45 14.54
C LEU A 91 16.07 -11.61 15.25
N GLU A 92 15.59 -11.90 16.47
CA GLU A 92 15.93 -13.15 17.12
C GLU A 92 15.46 -14.34 16.30
N ASP A 93 16.27 -15.39 16.21
CA ASP A 93 16.04 -16.54 15.33
C ASP A 93 14.69 -17.22 15.56
N GLU A 94 14.22 -17.32 16.81
CA GLU A 94 12.92 -17.93 17.11
C GLU A 94 11.74 -17.17 16.48
N ILE A 95 11.75 -15.83 16.55
CA ILE A 95 10.68 -14.98 16.02
C ILE A 95 10.68 -15.03 14.50
N CYS A 96 11.85 -14.95 13.93
CA CYS A 96 12.02 -14.95 12.49
C CYS A 96 11.63 -16.29 11.88
N ASN A 97 12.13 -17.39 12.42
CA ASN A 97 11.79 -18.73 11.98
C ASN A 97 10.29 -19.01 12.11
N GLY A 98 9.65 -18.48 13.17
CA GLY A 98 8.21 -18.53 13.32
C GLY A 98 7.47 -17.80 12.18
N ILE A 99 7.88 -16.57 11.86
CA ILE A 99 7.26 -15.79 10.78
C ILE A 99 7.48 -16.46 9.43
N GLN A 100 8.69 -16.91 9.14
CA GLN A 100 9.02 -17.54 7.86
C GLN A 100 8.30 -18.88 7.67
N SER A 101 8.26 -19.72 8.72
CA SER A 101 7.63 -21.05 8.62
C SER A 101 6.12 -21.00 8.38
N PHE A 102 5.45 -19.94 8.85
CA PHE A 102 4.00 -19.80 8.72
C PHE A 102 3.56 -18.98 7.50
N TYR A 103 4.36 -18.02 7.03
CA TYR A 103 3.88 -17.01 6.09
C TYR A 103 4.74 -16.85 4.83
N ASN A 104 5.76 -17.66 4.63
CA ASN A 104 6.65 -17.62 3.46
C ASN A 104 7.12 -16.21 3.10
N VAL A 105 7.62 -15.46 4.09
CA VAL A 105 8.06 -14.07 3.91
C VAL A 105 9.43 -14.06 3.24
N GLN A 106 9.51 -13.44 2.06
CA GLN A 106 10.74 -13.21 1.32
C GLN A 106 11.52 -12.01 1.88
N ASN A 107 10.84 -10.89 1.96
CA ASN A 107 11.39 -9.66 2.48
C ASN A 107 10.43 -8.99 3.47
N MET A 108 10.98 -8.46 4.56
CA MET A 108 10.27 -7.59 5.49
C MET A 108 11.15 -6.38 5.79
N ILE A 109 10.64 -5.21 5.50
CA ILE A 109 11.39 -3.96 5.57
C ILE A 109 10.68 -3.01 6.53
N PHE A 110 11.43 -2.50 7.48
CA PHE A 110 11.00 -1.42 8.35
C PHE A 110 11.52 -0.10 7.79
N ILE A 111 10.64 0.86 7.56
CA ILE A 111 10.98 2.11 6.89
C ILE A 111 10.31 3.30 7.58
N GLU A 112 11.01 4.43 7.64
CA GLU A 112 10.47 5.69 8.11
C GLU A 112 9.31 6.16 7.21
N TYR A 113 8.25 6.72 7.81
CA TYR A 113 7.12 7.27 7.08
C TYR A 113 7.51 8.62 6.44
N ASP A 114 8.39 8.54 5.46
CA ASP A 114 8.93 9.66 4.71
C ASP A 114 9.05 9.29 3.23
N LYS A 115 8.65 10.20 2.36
CA LYS A 115 8.72 10.01 0.91
C LYS A 115 10.15 9.75 0.45
N ASN A 116 11.13 10.49 0.97
CA ASN A 116 12.52 10.32 0.57
C ASN A 116 13.04 8.94 0.97
N ALA A 117 12.66 8.44 2.17
CA ALA A 117 13.03 7.09 2.61
C ALA A 117 12.50 6.00 1.67
N LEU A 118 11.25 6.13 1.23
CA LEU A 118 10.64 5.20 0.28
C LEU A 118 11.25 5.31 -1.13
N GLU A 119 11.61 6.51 -1.57
CA GLU A 119 12.31 6.71 -2.83
C GLU A 119 13.74 6.18 -2.78
N ASP A 120 14.46 6.34 -1.66
CA ASP A 120 15.79 5.76 -1.46
C ASP A 120 15.74 4.23 -1.49
N LEU A 121 14.76 3.62 -0.79
CA LEU A 121 14.53 2.18 -0.87
C LEU A 121 14.25 1.76 -2.33
N LYS A 122 13.33 2.42 -3.03
CA LYS A 122 13.01 2.13 -4.42
C LYS A 122 14.23 2.19 -5.34
N ASN A 123 15.08 3.18 -5.15
CA ASN A 123 16.30 3.35 -5.95
C ASN A 123 17.37 2.29 -5.64
N SER A 124 17.37 1.71 -4.44
CA SER A 124 18.27 0.61 -4.08
C SER A 124 17.91 -0.73 -4.71
N ILE A 125 16.67 -0.88 -5.16
CA ILE A 125 16.18 -2.11 -5.80
C ILE A 125 16.59 -2.09 -7.27
N THR A 126 17.36 -3.07 -7.71
CA THR A 126 17.91 -3.09 -9.08
C THR A 126 17.08 -3.91 -10.07
N ASN A 127 16.47 -5.01 -9.64
CA ASN A 127 15.91 -6.02 -10.56
C ASN A 127 14.43 -6.37 -10.30
N ASP A 128 13.73 -5.65 -9.43
CA ASP A 128 12.33 -5.92 -9.10
C ASP A 128 11.46 -4.69 -9.40
N GLU A 129 10.98 -4.60 -10.63
CA GLU A 129 10.08 -3.55 -11.06
C GLU A 129 8.71 -3.64 -10.37
N THR A 130 8.24 -4.86 -10.03
CA THR A 130 6.95 -5.06 -9.36
C THR A 130 6.99 -4.48 -7.95
N PHE A 131 8.07 -4.67 -7.24
CA PHE A 131 8.26 -4.09 -5.91
C PHE A 131 8.41 -2.57 -5.96
N LYS A 132 9.10 -2.02 -6.97
CA LYS A 132 9.16 -0.56 -7.19
C LYS A 132 7.77 0.04 -7.43
N ASP A 133 6.96 -0.62 -8.24
CA ASP A 133 5.58 -0.20 -8.51
C ASP A 133 4.72 -0.26 -7.23
N TYR A 134 4.95 -1.27 -6.40
CA TYR A 134 4.29 -1.37 -5.11
C TYR A 134 4.70 -0.23 -4.16
N ILE A 135 5.98 0.14 -4.10
CA ILE A 135 6.43 1.29 -3.30
C ILE A 135 5.77 2.59 -3.80
N ASN A 136 5.68 2.80 -5.11
CA ASN A 136 4.94 3.93 -5.67
C ASN A 136 3.45 3.92 -5.27
N TYR A 137 2.84 2.73 -5.27
CA TYR A 137 1.47 2.57 -4.77
C TYR A 137 1.36 2.98 -3.30
N VAL A 138 2.29 2.56 -2.43
CA VAL A 138 2.30 2.91 -1.00
C VAL A 138 2.44 4.42 -0.80
N ILE A 139 3.35 5.08 -1.51
CA ILE A 139 3.54 6.55 -1.46
C ILE A 139 2.22 7.26 -1.81
N ASN A 140 1.56 6.84 -2.88
CA ASN A 140 0.31 7.45 -3.33
C ASN A 140 -0.88 7.10 -2.42
N TYR A 141 -0.93 5.88 -1.90
CA TYR A 141 -2.02 5.42 -1.03
C TYR A 141 -2.08 6.18 0.29
N TYR A 142 -0.93 6.45 0.89
CA TYR A 142 -0.84 7.20 2.14
C TYR A 142 -0.69 8.71 1.94
N ASP A 143 -0.64 9.19 0.69
CA ASP A 143 -0.37 10.61 0.36
C ASP A 143 0.88 11.15 1.10
N ILE A 144 1.96 10.35 1.06
CA ILE A 144 3.19 10.64 1.80
C ILE A 144 3.90 11.84 1.17
N THR A 145 4.06 12.89 1.96
CA THR A 145 4.79 14.10 1.55
C THR A 145 6.18 14.14 2.21
N ALA A 146 7.11 14.85 1.60
CA ALA A 146 8.49 15.00 2.11
C ALA A 146 8.57 15.79 3.44
N SER A 147 7.46 16.32 3.93
CA SER A 147 7.39 17.16 5.15
C SER A 147 6.65 16.51 6.32
N ASP A 148 6.34 15.21 6.24
CA ASP A 148 5.63 14.53 7.32
C ASP A 148 6.61 14.28 8.48
N THR A 149 6.55 15.15 9.48
CA THR A 149 7.43 15.12 10.68
C THR A 149 6.89 14.19 11.78
N SER A 150 5.85 13.43 11.50
CA SER A 150 5.31 12.48 12.49
C SER A 150 6.24 11.28 12.63
N PHE A 151 6.63 10.95 13.88
CA PHE A 151 7.33 9.72 14.22
C PHE A 151 6.43 8.51 13.90
N SER A 152 6.39 8.14 12.65
CA SER A 152 5.65 6.96 12.19
C SER A 152 6.50 6.17 11.21
N TYR A 153 6.22 4.89 11.15
CA TYR A 153 6.97 3.93 10.36
C TYR A 153 6.02 3.09 9.53
N ILE A 154 6.54 2.50 8.47
CA ILE A 154 5.84 1.52 7.65
C ILE A 154 6.63 0.22 7.70
N ILE A 155 5.94 -0.89 7.89
CA ILE A 155 6.49 -2.21 7.60
C ILE A 155 5.97 -2.62 6.23
N LEU A 156 6.90 -2.86 5.31
CA LEU A 156 6.62 -3.47 4.01
C LEU A 156 6.96 -4.94 4.10
N THR A 157 6.06 -5.81 3.65
CA THR A 157 6.26 -7.25 3.66
C THR A 157 5.98 -7.80 2.28
N GLU A 158 6.90 -8.61 1.79
CA GLU A 158 6.81 -9.38 0.56
C GLU A 158 6.71 -10.86 0.90
N THR A 159 5.74 -11.53 0.29
CA THR A 159 5.50 -12.96 0.41
C THR A 159 5.38 -13.58 -0.96
N GLU A 160 5.84 -14.82 -1.12
CA GLU A 160 5.71 -15.57 -2.37
C GLU A 160 4.61 -16.63 -2.23
N GLU A 161 3.70 -16.66 -3.19
CA GLU A 161 2.67 -17.69 -3.31
C GLU A 161 2.53 -18.12 -4.76
N ASN A 162 2.72 -19.42 -5.06
CA ASN A 162 2.64 -19.98 -6.41
C ASN A 162 3.55 -19.25 -7.43
N GLU A 163 4.80 -19.03 -7.08
CA GLU A 163 5.80 -18.34 -7.92
C GLU A 163 5.42 -16.89 -8.27
N LYS A 164 4.60 -16.27 -7.44
CA LYS A 164 4.20 -14.87 -7.61
C LYS A 164 4.36 -14.11 -6.31
N ASP A 165 4.94 -12.92 -6.41
CA ASP A 165 5.16 -12.05 -5.28
C ASP A 165 3.90 -11.25 -4.95
N TYR A 166 3.62 -11.19 -3.65
CA TYR A 166 2.54 -10.41 -3.09
C TYR A 166 3.09 -9.50 -1.99
N TYR A 167 2.45 -8.37 -1.82
CA TYR A 167 2.95 -7.34 -0.93
C TYR A 167 1.89 -6.91 0.07
N SER A 168 2.34 -6.52 1.25
CA SER A 168 1.50 -5.89 2.26
C SER A 168 2.25 -4.77 2.96
N ASN A 169 1.51 -3.84 3.54
CA ASN A 169 2.07 -2.77 4.33
C ASN A 169 1.23 -2.51 5.58
N LEU A 170 1.89 -2.04 6.63
CA LEU A 170 1.25 -1.60 7.86
C LEU A 170 1.94 -0.34 8.36
N ARG A 171 1.18 0.72 8.55
CA ARG A 171 1.67 1.94 9.21
C ARG A 171 1.61 1.78 10.72
N ILE A 172 2.70 2.09 11.38
CA ILE A 172 2.83 2.15 12.84
C ILE A 172 3.00 3.63 13.23
N ARG A 173 2.24 4.07 14.20
CA ARG A 173 2.30 5.42 14.79
C ARG A 173 2.84 5.35 16.19
#